data_7fc73be8cc5736147ce10fed2529b558
#
_entry.id   7fc73be8cc5736147ce10fed2529b558
#
_cell.length_a   1.000
_cell.length_b   1.000
_cell.length_c   1.000
_cell.angle_alpha   90.00
_cell.angle_beta   90.00
_cell.angle_gamma   90.00
#
_symmetry.space_group_name_H-M   'P 1'
#
loop_
_entity.id
_entity.type
_entity.pdbx_description
1 polymer ?
#
loop_
_entity_poly.entity_id
_entity_poly.type
_entity_poly.pdbx_seq_one_letter_code
_entity_poly.pdbx_strand_id
1 'polypeptide(L)'
;MIVTQTFPPRTGGMQNVMDSICKRLSINNEIHIFPDHFLSKKYSASNFKINIHNNFSPKIFRPYVKKNFLKIICKHNDVIICDSWKSLNAVPKSINKIYVFAHGQEFLAKEKKFEKIKKSLNRASCIICSSNYTFSLIDKLK
;
A
#
# COMPACT_ATOMS: atom_id res chain seq x y z
N MET A 1 5.25 -4.88 -6.63
CA MET A 1 5.61 -4.51 -5.23
C MET A 1 4.36 -4.14 -4.45
N ILE A 2 4.33 -4.41 -3.14
CA ILE A 2 3.20 -4.11 -2.26
C ILE A 2 3.67 -3.19 -1.13
N VAL A 3 3.07 -2.02 -1.04
CA VAL A 3 3.38 -1.00 -0.03
C VAL A 3 2.19 -0.90 0.91
N THR A 4 2.37 -1.27 2.17
CA THR A 4 1.26 -1.41 3.12
C THR A 4 1.58 -0.81 4.47
N GLN A 5 0.55 -0.28 5.15
CA GLN A 5 0.64 0.18 6.54
C GLN A 5 0.53 -0.99 7.51
N THR A 6 -0.31 -1.95 7.16
CA THR A 6 -0.62 -3.09 8.01
C THR A 6 -0.65 -4.39 7.19
N PHE A 7 -0.01 -5.43 7.73
CA PHE A 7 0.08 -6.75 7.09
C PHE A 7 0.00 -7.84 8.17
N PRO A 8 -0.36 -9.10 7.87
CA PRO A 8 -0.28 -10.17 8.86
C PRO A 8 1.11 -10.24 9.53
N PRO A 9 1.21 -10.65 10.80
CA PRO A 9 0.22 -11.37 11.61
C PRO A 9 -0.83 -10.48 12.29
N ARG A 10 -0.89 -9.18 12.01
CA ARG A 10 -2.00 -8.36 12.49
C ARG A 10 -3.29 -8.81 11.82
N THR A 11 -4.36 -8.92 12.61
CA THR A 11 -5.68 -9.33 12.14
C THR A 11 -6.50 -8.13 11.70
N GLY A 12 -7.27 -8.30 10.63
CA GLY A 12 -8.20 -7.29 10.10
C GLY A 12 -8.54 -7.54 8.64
N GLY A 13 -9.64 -6.97 8.16
CA GLY A 13 -10.11 -7.19 6.80
C GLY A 13 -9.09 -6.81 5.73
N MET A 14 -8.45 -5.64 5.87
CA MET A 14 -7.46 -5.17 4.91
C MET A 14 -6.21 -6.04 4.89
N GLN A 15 -5.73 -6.48 6.05
CA GLN A 15 -4.58 -7.37 6.16
C GLN A 15 -4.83 -8.68 5.41
N ASN A 16 -6.02 -9.26 5.58
CA ASN A 16 -6.42 -10.49 4.90
C ASN A 16 -6.53 -10.29 3.38
N VAL A 17 -7.07 -9.15 2.93
CA VAL A 17 -7.14 -8.80 1.50
C VAL A 17 -5.74 -8.67 0.91
N MET A 18 -4.85 -7.92 1.55
CA MET A 18 -3.49 -7.72 1.05
C MET A 18 -2.68 -9.03 1.05
N ASP A 19 -2.85 -9.87 2.06
CA ASP A 19 -2.23 -11.20 2.12
C ASP A 19 -2.71 -12.10 0.98
N SER A 20 -4.02 -12.15 0.75
CA SER A 20 -4.61 -12.95 -0.33
C SER A 20 -4.13 -12.48 -1.71
N ILE A 21 -4.04 -11.17 -1.94
CA ILE A 21 -3.49 -10.59 -3.15
C ILE A 21 -2.02 -10.98 -3.33
N CYS A 22 -1.20 -10.86 -2.26
CA CYS A 22 0.19 -11.25 -2.29
C CYS A 22 0.36 -12.70 -2.70
N LYS A 23 -0.34 -13.61 -2.04
CA LYS A 23 -0.29 -15.05 -2.32
C LYS A 23 -0.71 -15.37 -3.74
N ARG A 24 -1.81 -14.77 -4.21
CA ARG A 24 -2.30 -15.01 -5.57
C ARG A 24 -1.34 -14.50 -6.65
N LEU A 25 -0.81 -13.31 -6.48
CA LEU A 25 0.14 -12.73 -7.42
C LEU A 25 1.50 -13.44 -7.41
N SER A 26 1.91 -14.01 -6.27
CA SER A 26 3.20 -14.69 -6.14
C SER A 26 3.30 -16.02 -6.91
N ILE A 27 2.18 -16.54 -7.42
CA ILE A 27 2.17 -17.74 -8.26
C ILE A 27 3.02 -17.51 -9.53
N ASN A 28 2.85 -16.34 -10.16
CA ASN A 28 3.50 -16.02 -11.43
C ASN A 28 4.49 -14.85 -11.35
N ASN A 29 4.65 -14.24 -10.17
CA ASN A 29 5.47 -13.06 -9.98
C ASN A 29 6.31 -13.16 -8.71
N GLU A 30 7.45 -12.49 -8.70
CA GLU A 30 8.17 -12.21 -7.48
C GLU A 30 7.56 -10.99 -6.78
N ILE A 31 7.14 -11.15 -5.52
CA ILE A 31 6.45 -10.11 -4.75
C ILE A 31 7.37 -9.57 -3.68
N HIS A 32 7.52 -8.24 -3.66
CA HIS A 32 8.22 -7.50 -2.61
C HIS A 32 7.20 -6.76 -1.75
N ILE A 33 7.21 -6.98 -0.44
CA ILE A 33 6.30 -6.37 0.53
C ILE A 33 7.06 -5.38 1.40
N PHE A 34 6.55 -4.16 1.52
CA PHE A 34 7.10 -3.06 2.31
C PHE A 34 6.10 -2.63 3.39
N PRO A 35 6.05 -3.32 4.54
CA PRO A 35 5.15 -2.98 5.64
C PRO A 35 5.69 -1.78 6.45
N ASP A 36 4.78 -1.08 7.19
CA ASP A 36 5.18 -0.03 8.15
C ASP A 36 5.66 -0.60 9.50
N HIS A 37 5.43 -1.88 9.74
CA HIS A 37 5.80 -2.53 10.98
C HIS A 37 6.65 -3.77 10.72
N PHE A 38 7.37 -4.19 11.73
CA PHE A 38 8.13 -5.43 11.71
C PHE A 38 7.16 -6.63 11.62
N LEU A 39 7.36 -7.46 10.63
CA LEU A 39 6.69 -8.75 10.52
C LEU A 39 7.54 -9.79 11.25
N SER A 40 6.98 -10.37 12.30
CA SER A 40 7.66 -11.45 13.03
C SER A 40 7.87 -12.66 12.12
N LYS A 41 8.85 -13.52 12.48
CA LYS A 41 9.14 -14.79 11.77
C LYS A 41 7.93 -15.73 11.63
N LYS A 42 6.81 -15.43 12.30
CA LYS A 42 5.56 -16.23 12.23
C LYS A 42 4.80 -16.06 10.90
N TYR A 43 5.12 -15.03 10.08
CA TYR A 43 4.58 -14.97 8.73
C TYR A 43 5.37 -15.93 7.84
N SER A 44 4.79 -17.10 7.63
CA SER A 44 5.40 -18.10 6.74
C SER A 44 4.87 -17.90 5.32
N ALA A 45 5.76 -17.50 4.44
CA ALA A 45 5.53 -17.43 3.01
C ALA A 45 6.30 -18.55 2.27
N SER A 46 6.58 -19.65 2.95
CA SER A 46 7.53 -20.68 2.50
C SER A 46 7.23 -21.27 1.11
N ASN A 47 5.99 -21.24 0.67
CA ASN A 47 5.56 -21.77 -0.63
C ASN A 47 5.35 -20.68 -1.71
N PHE A 48 5.69 -19.43 -1.42
CA PHE A 48 5.44 -18.31 -2.31
C PHE A 48 6.72 -17.51 -2.57
N LYS A 49 6.87 -16.95 -3.77
CA LYS A 49 7.97 -16.04 -4.12
C LYS A 49 7.73 -14.65 -3.52
N ILE A 50 7.78 -14.55 -2.18
CA ILE A 50 7.49 -13.32 -1.44
C ILE A 50 8.72 -12.89 -0.64
N ASN A 51 9.20 -11.69 -0.91
CA ASN A 51 10.31 -11.02 -0.21
C ASN A 51 9.75 -9.92 0.70
N ILE A 52 10.00 -10.01 2.00
CA ILE A 52 9.51 -9.05 2.99
C ILE A 52 10.64 -8.12 3.39
N HIS A 53 10.43 -6.82 3.18
CA HIS A 53 11.36 -5.76 3.55
C HIS A 53 10.92 -5.10 4.85
N ASN A 54 11.31 -5.69 5.98
CA ASN A 54 10.94 -5.21 7.30
C ASN A 54 11.52 -3.81 7.59
N ASN A 55 10.70 -2.96 8.22
CA ASN A 55 11.11 -1.64 8.67
C ASN A 55 11.33 -1.64 10.19
N PHE A 56 12.58 -1.61 10.60
CA PHE A 56 13.00 -1.59 12.02
C PHE A 56 13.06 -0.19 12.63
N SER A 57 12.81 0.84 11.82
CA SER A 57 12.93 2.22 12.27
C SER A 57 11.87 2.59 13.32
N PRO A 58 12.16 3.55 14.22
CA PRO A 58 11.17 4.15 15.09
C PRO A 58 9.95 4.67 14.27
N LYS A 59 8.76 4.60 14.86
CA LYS A 59 7.48 4.88 14.18
C LYS A 59 7.49 6.20 13.39
N ILE A 60 8.13 7.24 13.93
CA ILE A 60 8.20 8.58 13.31
C ILE A 60 8.99 8.55 11.99
N PHE A 61 10.05 7.75 11.90
CA PHE A 61 10.94 7.70 10.75
C PHE A 61 10.53 6.67 9.68
N ARG A 62 9.59 5.78 10.00
CA ARG A 62 9.16 4.69 9.09
C ARG A 62 8.74 5.14 7.69
N PRO A 63 7.93 6.20 7.52
CA PRO A 63 7.54 6.66 6.18
C PRO A 63 8.74 7.16 5.37
N TYR A 64 9.69 7.83 6.03
CA TYR A 64 10.89 8.35 5.40
C TYR A 64 11.84 7.24 4.95
N VAL A 65 12.12 6.30 5.84
CA VAL A 65 12.97 5.13 5.54
C VAL A 65 12.36 4.30 4.42
N LYS A 66 11.06 4.01 4.49
CA LYS A 66 10.33 3.30 3.43
C LYS A 66 10.46 4.03 2.09
N LYS A 67 10.25 5.34 2.05
CA LYS A 67 10.36 6.14 0.84
C LYS A 67 11.74 6.08 0.21
N ASN A 68 12.80 6.19 1.03
CA ASN A 68 14.18 6.12 0.53
C ASN A 68 14.51 4.71 0.04
N PHE A 69 14.06 3.69 0.74
CA PHE A 69 14.27 2.31 0.34
C PHE A 69 13.56 1.99 -0.98
N LEU A 70 12.32 2.43 -1.14
CA LEU A 70 11.57 2.29 -2.40
C LEU A 70 12.25 3.02 -3.57
N LYS A 71 12.87 4.18 -3.33
CA LYS A 71 13.62 4.89 -4.38
C LYS A 71 14.81 4.09 -4.93
N ILE A 72 15.44 3.27 -4.08
CA ILE A 72 16.59 2.45 -4.46
C ILE A 72 16.14 1.18 -5.18
N ILE A 73 15.08 0.54 -4.72
CA ILE A 73 14.67 -0.78 -5.20
C ILE A 73 13.71 -0.70 -6.40
N CYS A 74 12.80 0.30 -6.42
CA CYS A 74 11.80 0.41 -7.48
C CYS A 74 12.43 0.73 -8.84
N LYS A 75 12.06 -0.08 -9.84
CA LYS A 75 12.35 0.17 -11.25
C LYS A 75 11.15 0.87 -11.90
N HIS A 76 11.41 1.61 -12.98
CA HIS A 76 10.36 2.38 -13.69
C HIS A 76 9.15 1.53 -14.12
N ASN A 77 9.39 0.27 -14.50
CA ASN A 77 8.35 -0.64 -14.98
C ASN A 77 7.64 -1.44 -13.88
N ASP A 78 8.02 -1.26 -12.62
CA ASP A 78 7.39 -1.98 -11.52
C ASP A 78 5.94 -1.55 -11.34
N VAL A 79 5.10 -2.56 -11.02
CA VAL A 79 3.73 -2.36 -10.59
C VAL A 79 3.71 -2.24 -9.08
N ILE A 80 3.11 -1.17 -8.56
CA ILE A 80 2.96 -0.95 -7.13
C ILE A 80 1.49 -1.03 -6.72
N ILE A 81 1.22 -1.81 -5.68
CA ILE A 81 -0.09 -1.91 -5.05
C ILE A 81 0.02 -1.33 -3.64
N CYS A 82 -0.81 -0.35 -3.33
CA CYS A 82 -0.89 0.31 -2.03
C CYS A 82 -2.19 -0.06 -1.31
N ASP A 83 -2.10 -0.35 -0.01
CA ASP A 83 -3.27 -0.62 0.82
C ASP A 83 -4.08 0.63 1.16
N SER A 84 -3.51 1.83 0.97
CA SER A 84 -4.15 3.10 1.30
C SER A 84 -3.43 4.29 0.65
N TRP A 85 -4.07 5.46 0.62
CA TRP A 85 -3.45 6.70 0.18
C TRP A 85 -2.20 7.09 0.99
N LYS A 86 -2.11 6.68 2.24
CA LYS A 86 -0.93 6.94 3.08
C LYS A 86 0.28 6.14 2.61
N SER A 87 0.07 4.88 2.27
CA SER A 87 1.12 4.03 1.68
C SER A 87 1.61 4.58 0.35
N LEU A 88 0.70 5.14 -0.45
CA LEU A 88 1.02 5.79 -1.72
C LEU A 88 1.99 6.97 -1.55
N ASN A 89 1.97 7.68 -0.42
CA ASN A 89 2.91 8.78 -0.17
C ASN A 89 4.38 8.35 -0.07
N ALA A 90 4.63 7.09 0.22
CA ALA A 90 5.98 6.54 0.24
C ALA A 90 6.51 6.17 -1.15
N VAL A 91 5.62 6.01 -2.14
CA VAL A 91 5.99 5.61 -3.51
C VAL A 91 6.73 6.73 -4.23
N PRO A 92 7.87 6.45 -4.90
CA PRO A 92 8.59 7.43 -5.71
C PRO A 92 7.72 8.03 -6.81
N LYS A 93 7.99 9.31 -7.17
CA LYS A 93 7.23 10.00 -8.24
C LYS A 93 7.52 9.44 -9.64
N SER A 94 8.63 8.75 -9.82
CA SER A 94 9.04 8.14 -11.08
C SER A 94 8.23 6.89 -11.47
N ILE A 95 7.41 6.37 -10.55
CA ILE A 95 6.59 5.18 -10.80
C ILE A 95 5.22 5.60 -11.32
N ASN A 96 4.82 5.01 -12.45
CA ASN A 96 3.58 5.35 -13.13
C ASN A 96 2.49 4.28 -13.00
N LYS A 97 2.85 3.02 -12.68
CA LYS A 97 1.88 1.91 -12.56
C LYS A 97 1.51 1.67 -11.09
N ILE A 98 0.60 2.49 -10.56
CA ILE A 98 0.21 2.48 -9.15
C ILE A 98 -1.27 2.15 -9.01
N TYR A 99 -1.56 1.10 -8.25
CA TYR A 99 -2.91 0.69 -7.83
C TYR A 99 -3.07 0.99 -6.35
N VAL A 100 -4.14 1.65 -5.95
CA VAL A 100 -4.37 2.00 -4.55
C VAL A 100 -5.74 1.55 -4.08
N PHE A 101 -5.80 0.88 -2.94
CA PHE A 101 -7.06 0.59 -2.26
C PHE A 101 -7.55 1.82 -1.51
N ALA A 102 -8.84 2.08 -1.63
CA ALA A 102 -9.53 3.16 -0.95
C ALA A 102 -10.59 2.61 0.01
N HIS A 103 -10.60 3.15 1.23
CA HIS A 103 -11.51 2.74 2.30
C HIS A 103 -12.40 3.91 2.70
N GLY A 104 -13.71 3.70 2.79
CA GLY A 104 -14.72 4.74 3.01
C GLY A 104 -14.44 5.65 4.21
N GLN A 105 -13.98 5.10 5.33
CA GLN A 105 -13.70 5.87 6.55
C GLN A 105 -12.62 6.95 6.37
N GLU A 106 -11.71 6.78 5.42
CA GLU A 106 -10.65 7.76 5.16
C GLU A 106 -11.19 9.07 4.58
N PHE A 107 -12.33 9.01 3.91
CA PHE A 107 -12.96 10.13 3.20
C PHE A 107 -13.98 10.91 4.06
N LEU A 108 -14.27 10.43 5.27
CA LEU A 108 -15.11 11.16 6.26
C LEU A 108 -14.32 12.20 7.06
N ALA A 109 -13.12 12.53 6.61
CA ALA A 109 -12.22 13.41 7.32
C ALA A 109 -12.48 14.89 7.01
N LYS A 110 -12.01 15.80 7.91
CA LYS A 110 -12.05 17.26 7.75
C LYS A 110 -11.35 17.72 6.45
N GLU A 111 -11.80 18.83 5.88
CA GLU A 111 -11.35 19.39 4.58
C GLU A 111 -9.83 19.38 4.32
N LYS A 112 -9.02 19.84 5.29
CA LYS A 112 -7.54 19.84 5.14
C LYS A 112 -6.93 18.48 4.89
N LYS A 113 -7.55 17.41 5.41
CA LYS A 113 -7.10 16.03 5.18
C LYS A 113 -7.58 15.53 3.82
N PHE A 114 -8.74 15.99 3.40
CA PHE A 114 -9.37 15.67 2.14
C PHE A 114 -8.49 16.09 0.94
N GLU A 115 -7.99 17.32 0.94
CA GLU A 115 -7.08 17.81 -0.10
C GLU A 115 -5.78 16.98 -0.20
N LYS A 116 -5.25 16.55 0.95
CA LYS A 116 -4.08 15.66 0.96
C LYS A 116 -4.39 14.30 0.34
N ILE A 117 -5.57 13.75 0.62
CA ILE A 117 -6.03 12.47 0.05
C ILE A 117 -6.19 12.62 -1.46
N LYS A 118 -6.91 13.64 -1.93
CA LYS A 118 -7.11 13.96 -3.35
C LYS A 118 -5.77 14.05 -4.09
N LYS A 119 -4.86 14.89 -3.60
CA LYS A 119 -3.52 15.05 -4.18
C LYS A 119 -2.72 13.73 -4.23
N SER A 120 -2.89 12.89 -3.21
CA SER A 120 -2.25 11.57 -3.18
C SER A 120 -2.85 10.64 -4.22
N LEU A 121 -4.18 10.52 -4.25
CA LEU A 121 -4.90 9.62 -5.15
C LEU A 121 -4.74 9.98 -6.62
N ASN A 122 -4.57 11.26 -6.97
CA ASN A 122 -4.29 11.71 -8.34
C ASN A 122 -2.99 11.12 -8.93
N ARG A 123 -2.15 10.50 -8.13
CA ARG A 123 -0.95 9.80 -8.58
C ARG A 123 -1.21 8.34 -8.94
N ALA A 124 -2.35 7.81 -8.58
CA ALA A 124 -2.68 6.42 -8.85
C ALA A 124 -3.16 6.24 -10.29
N SER A 125 -2.70 5.18 -10.94
CA SER A 125 -3.21 4.76 -12.26
C SER A 125 -4.61 4.17 -12.12
N CYS A 126 -4.90 3.55 -10.96
CA CYS A 126 -6.20 2.98 -10.66
C CYS A 126 -6.47 3.05 -9.16
N ILE A 127 -7.71 3.40 -8.80
CA ILE A 127 -8.21 3.39 -7.44
C ILE A 127 -9.21 2.24 -7.31
N ILE A 128 -8.91 1.32 -6.40
CA ILE A 128 -9.75 0.15 -6.13
C ILE A 128 -10.62 0.47 -4.92
N CYS A 129 -11.92 0.61 -5.14
CA CYS A 129 -12.87 0.92 -4.08
C CYS A 129 -13.40 -0.36 -3.43
N SER A 130 -13.47 -0.39 -2.11
CA SER A 130 -13.97 -1.53 -1.34
C SER A 130 -15.50 -1.69 -1.43
N SER A 131 -16.24 -0.65 -1.88
CA SER A 131 -17.69 -0.65 -2.01
C SER A 131 -18.17 0.48 -2.93
N ASN A 132 -19.43 0.40 -3.39
CA ASN A 132 -20.09 1.49 -4.12
C ASN A 132 -20.16 2.78 -3.28
N TYR A 133 -20.33 2.65 -1.97
CA TYR A 133 -20.27 3.79 -1.06
C TYR A 133 -18.91 4.48 -1.11
N THR A 134 -17.81 3.72 -1.02
CA THR A 134 -16.46 4.28 -1.14
C THR A 134 -16.25 4.93 -2.50
N PHE A 135 -16.74 4.32 -3.56
CA PHE A 135 -16.69 4.89 -4.91
C PHE A 135 -17.40 6.24 -4.98
N SER A 136 -18.63 6.36 -4.45
CA SER A 136 -19.38 7.62 -4.45
C SER A 136 -18.69 8.74 -3.66
N LEU A 137 -17.94 8.39 -2.59
CA LEU A 137 -17.14 9.37 -1.84
C LEU A 137 -15.93 9.87 -2.65
N ILE A 138 -15.29 8.99 -3.42
CA ILE A 138 -14.15 9.36 -4.27
C ILE A 138 -14.58 10.16 -5.48
N ASP A 139 -15.71 9.84 -6.07
CA ASP A 139 -16.23 10.55 -7.25
C ASP A 139 -16.52 12.02 -6.93
N LYS A 140 -16.94 12.32 -5.72
CA LYS A 140 -17.08 13.71 -5.21
C LYS A 140 -15.73 14.43 -5.04
N LEU A 141 -14.60 13.72 -5.14
CA LEU A 141 -13.26 14.30 -5.05
C LEU A 141 -12.73 14.80 -6.40
N LYS A 142 -13.32 14.35 -7.50
CA LYS A 142 -12.95 14.79 -8.84
C LYS A 142 -13.46 16.19 -9.10
#